data_0465b50c969e94737ceb6b5de591d886
#
_entry.id   0465b50c969e94737ceb6b5de591d886
#
_cell.length_a   1.000
_cell.length_b   1.000
_cell.length_c   1.000
_cell.angle_alpha   90.00
_cell.angle_beta   90.00
_cell.angle_gamma   90.00
#
_symmetry.space_group_name_H-M   'P 1'
#
loop_
_entity.id
_entity.type
_entity.pdbx_description
1 polymer ?
#
loop_
_entity_poly.entity_id
_entity_poly.type
_entity_poly.pdbx_seq_one_letter_code
_entity_poly.pdbx_strand_id
1 'polypeptide(L)'
;MRDRLILRKIVLYCQRVADNLDRYHQNFSAFEQDCLFQDACCMCVVRIGELVSQLSDDVKAQNKAIPWHIIKDTRNFYVHAYGAIDIPSVWDTLVNDIPALKTACEDILTTFDPEQEKAGNSGGK
;
A
#
# COMPACT_ATOMS: atom_id res chain seq x y z
N MET A 1 6.39 15.85 -9.87
CA MET A 1 7.57 14.98 -9.96
C MET A 1 7.76 14.16 -8.71
N ARG A 2 7.82 14.83 -7.55
CA ARG A 2 7.98 14.12 -6.30
C ARG A 2 6.81 13.15 -6.04
N ASP A 3 5.58 13.63 -6.23
CA ASP A 3 4.39 12.80 -6.01
C ASP A 3 4.39 11.57 -6.89
N ARG A 4 4.84 11.71 -8.13
CA ARG A 4 4.89 10.59 -9.06
C ARG A 4 5.81 9.48 -8.55
N LEU A 5 6.98 9.85 -8.04
CA LEU A 5 7.92 8.86 -7.49
C LEU A 5 7.34 8.20 -6.25
N ILE A 6 6.69 8.98 -5.40
CA ILE A 6 6.06 8.44 -4.19
C ILE A 6 4.95 7.47 -4.55
N LEU A 7 4.10 7.84 -5.51
CA LEU A 7 3.02 6.96 -5.96
C LEU A 7 3.56 5.64 -6.51
N ARG A 8 4.64 5.70 -7.28
CA ARG A 8 5.27 4.48 -7.80
C ARG A 8 5.77 3.57 -6.69
N LYS A 9 6.33 4.17 -5.64
CA LYS A 9 6.80 3.39 -4.49
C LYS A 9 5.63 2.78 -3.72
N ILE A 10 4.52 3.50 -3.60
CA ILE A 10 3.32 2.95 -2.97
C ILE A 10 2.86 1.72 -3.74
N VAL A 11 2.78 1.83 -5.07
CA VAL A 11 2.37 0.69 -5.92
C VAL A 11 3.33 -0.48 -5.71
N LEU A 12 4.63 -0.22 -5.62
CA LEU A 12 5.62 -1.27 -5.40
C LEU A 12 5.36 -2.03 -4.10
N TYR A 13 5.12 -1.31 -3.01
CA TYR A 13 4.87 -1.97 -1.73
C TYR A 13 3.52 -2.66 -1.68
N CYS A 14 2.52 -2.11 -2.37
CA CYS A 14 1.23 -2.81 -2.50
C CYS A 14 1.42 -4.13 -3.25
N GLN A 15 2.26 -4.14 -4.27
CA GLN A 15 2.56 -5.36 -5.01
C GLN A 15 3.29 -6.38 -4.13
N ARG A 16 4.18 -5.91 -3.26
CA ARG A 16 4.85 -6.81 -2.32
C ARG A 16 3.87 -7.47 -1.37
N VAL A 17 2.85 -6.72 -0.92
CA VAL A 17 1.79 -7.31 -0.11
C VAL A 17 1.08 -8.39 -0.92
N ALA A 18 0.70 -8.08 -2.15
CA ALA A 18 0.02 -9.05 -3.01
C ALA A 18 0.85 -10.31 -3.21
N ASP A 19 2.16 -10.15 -3.43
CA ASP A 19 3.07 -11.28 -3.63
C ASP A 19 3.16 -12.14 -2.36
N ASN A 20 3.20 -11.50 -1.19
CA ASN A 20 3.23 -12.24 0.07
C ASN A 20 1.93 -13.02 0.28
N LEU A 21 0.79 -12.38 0.02
CA LEU A 21 -0.50 -13.06 0.15
C LEU A 21 -0.58 -14.26 -0.79
N ASP A 22 -0.11 -14.07 -2.02
CA ASP A 22 -0.15 -15.11 -3.04
C ASP A 22 0.73 -16.31 -2.66
N ARG A 23 1.89 -16.02 -2.07
CA ARG A 23 2.81 -17.07 -1.61
C ARG A 23 2.15 -18.03 -0.61
N TYR A 24 1.23 -17.51 0.19
CA TYR A 24 0.51 -18.28 1.21
C TYR A 24 -0.91 -18.60 0.79
N HIS A 25 -1.21 -18.51 -0.52
CA HIS A 25 -2.54 -18.78 -1.08
C HIS A 25 -3.64 -17.93 -0.44
N GLN A 26 -3.28 -16.72 0.01
CA GLN A 26 -4.19 -15.78 0.66
C GLN A 26 -5.01 -16.45 1.77
N ASN A 27 -4.36 -17.26 2.58
CA ASN A 27 -4.99 -18.06 3.61
C ASN A 27 -4.93 -17.36 4.97
N PHE A 28 -6.09 -17.00 5.51
CA PHE A 28 -6.14 -16.29 6.79
C PHE A 28 -5.55 -17.12 7.93
N SER A 29 -5.82 -18.41 7.97
CA SER A 29 -5.31 -19.26 9.03
C SER A 29 -3.78 -19.28 9.04
N ALA A 30 -3.17 -19.30 7.86
CA ALA A 30 -1.71 -19.19 7.75
C ALA A 30 -1.22 -17.86 8.27
N PHE A 31 -1.91 -16.78 7.93
CA PHE A 31 -1.54 -15.45 8.41
C PHE A 31 -1.64 -15.36 9.93
N GLU A 32 -2.72 -15.90 10.48
CA GLU A 32 -2.96 -15.85 11.91
C GLU A 32 -1.88 -16.57 12.73
N GLN A 33 -1.29 -17.61 12.16
CA GLN A 33 -0.35 -18.47 12.88
C GLN A 33 1.12 -18.23 12.56
N ASP A 34 1.42 -17.38 11.56
CA ASP A 34 2.80 -17.22 11.09
C ASP A 34 3.27 -15.79 11.29
N CYS A 35 4.10 -15.57 12.30
CA CYS A 35 4.56 -14.21 12.59
C CYS A 35 5.49 -13.66 11.51
N LEU A 36 6.19 -14.51 10.76
CA LEU A 36 7.01 -14.01 9.64
C LEU A 36 6.12 -13.44 8.54
N PHE A 37 5.02 -14.13 8.26
CA PHE A 37 4.04 -13.65 7.28
C PHE A 37 3.45 -12.32 7.75
N GLN A 38 3.06 -12.26 9.03
CA GLN A 38 2.52 -11.02 9.62
C GLN A 38 3.53 -9.87 9.51
N ASP A 39 4.76 -10.13 9.92
CA ASP A 39 5.80 -9.09 9.95
C ASP A 39 6.10 -8.55 8.56
N ALA A 40 6.20 -9.44 7.56
CA ALA A 40 6.48 -9.01 6.20
C ALA A 40 5.38 -8.09 5.67
N CYS A 41 4.12 -8.46 5.89
CA CYS A 41 2.99 -7.66 5.42
C CYS A 41 2.88 -6.35 6.20
N CYS A 42 3.04 -6.40 7.51
CA CYS A 42 2.94 -5.20 8.34
C CYS A 42 4.04 -4.20 8.00
N MET A 43 5.25 -4.66 7.72
CA MET A 43 6.32 -3.75 7.31
C MET A 43 5.96 -3.02 6.03
N CYS A 44 5.35 -3.71 5.07
CA CYS A 44 4.90 -3.07 3.84
C CYS A 44 3.84 -2.00 4.13
N VAL A 45 2.90 -2.30 5.03
CA VAL A 45 1.86 -1.32 5.39
C VAL A 45 2.47 -0.10 6.07
N VAL A 46 3.46 -0.30 6.95
CA VAL A 46 4.17 0.81 7.58
C VAL A 46 4.82 1.70 6.52
N ARG A 47 5.50 1.08 5.55
CA ARG A 47 6.14 1.83 4.45
C ARG A 47 5.11 2.59 3.62
N ILE A 48 4.00 1.93 3.30
CA ILE A 48 2.93 2.57 2.54
C ILE A 48 2.40 3.79 3.29
N GLY A 49 2.16 3.66 4.58
CA GLY A 49 1.68 4.77 5.39
C GLY A 49 2.64 5.94 5.42
N GLU A 50 3.94 5.66 5.51
CA GLU A 50 4.96 6.70 5.47
C GLU A 50 4.96 7.42 4.13
N LEU A 51 4.83 6.67 3.04
CA LEU A 51 4.79 7.26 1.70
C LEU A 51 3.55 8.10 1.50
N VAL A 52 2.39 7.62 1.96
CA VAL A 52 1.16 8.39 1.88
C VAL A 52 1.31 9.72 2.60
N SER A 53 1.98 9.75 3.74
CA SER A 53 2.17 10.99 4.49
C SER A 53 3.06 11.99 3.76
N GLN A 54 3.84 11.55 2.78
CA GLN A 54 4.72 12.41 2.00
C GLN A 54 4.06 12.94 0.73
N LEU A 55 2.89 12.44 0.36
CA LEU A 55 2.17 12.95 -0.80
C LEU A 55 1.70 14.37 -0.56
N SER A 56 1.67 15.18 -1.62
CA SER A 56 1.22 16.56 -1.51
C SER A 56 -0.26 16.63 -1.19
N ASP A 57 -0.67 17.75 -0.61
CA ASP A 57 -2.07 17.99 -0.32
C ASP A 57 -2.89 18.07 -1.61
N ASP A 58 -2.29 18.54 -2.70
CA ASP A 58 -2.97 18.63 -3.99
C ASP A 58 -3.40 17.27 -4.51
N VAL A 59 -2.50 16.28 -4.48
CA VAL A 59 -2.84 14.92 -4.92
C VAL A 59 -3.96 14.35 -4.06
N LYS A 60 -3.85 14.52 -2.76
CA LYS A 60 -4.87 13.99 -1.84
C LYS A 60 -6.23 14.68 -2.05
N ALA A 61 -6.21 15.99 -2.25
CA ALA A 61 -7.44 16.76 -2.45
C ALA A 61 -8.13 16.39 -3.76
N GLN A 62 -7.37 16.08 -4.79
CA GLN A 62 -7.92 15.71 -6.10
C GLN A 62 -8.41 14.29 -6.13
N ASN A 63 -8.10 13.49 -5.11
CA ASN A 63 -8.43 12.06 -5.08
C ASN A 63 -9.08 11.70 -3.74
N LYS A 64 -10.10 12.44 -3.37
CA LYS A 64 -10.75 12.33 -2.05
C LYS A 64 -11.44 10.98 -1.83
N ALA A 65 -11.76 10.27 -2.91
CA ALA A 65 -12.39 8.95 -2.76
C ALA A 65 -11.47 7.95 -2.08
N ILE A 66 -10.16 8.21 -2.11
CA ILE A 66 -9.19 7.36 -1.43
C ILE A 66 -9.09 7.80 0.03
N PRO A 67 -9.30 6.90 0.99
CA PRO A 67 -9.25 7.28 2.41
C PRO A 67 -7.80 7.36 2.91
N TRP A 68 -7.07 8.37 2.47
CA TRP A 68 -5.65 8.54 2.79
C TRP A 68 -5.34 8.50 4.28
N HIS A 69 -6.19 9.15 5.09
CA HIS A 69 -5.95 9.22 6.53
C HIS A 69 -6.10 7.87 7.22
N ILE A 70 -7.00 7.04 6.73
CA ILE A 70 -7.21 5.70 7.31
C ILE A 70 -5.97 4.85 7.08
N ILE A 71 -5.37 4.95 5.91
CA ILE A 71 -4.15 4.20 5.59
C ILE A 71 -3.01 4.66 6.48
N LYS A 72 -2.90 5.97 6.70
CA LYS A 72 -1.90 6.55 7.59
C LYS A 72 -2.14 6.10 9.03
N ASP A 73 -3.40 6.07 9.47
CA ASP A 73 -3.74 5.64 10.82
C ASP A 73 -3.40 4.18 11.04
N THR A 74 -3.61 3.34 10.02
CA THR A 74 -3.24 1.93 10.09
C THR A 74 -1.74 1.78 10.31
N ARG A 75 -0.93 2.58 9.61
CA ARG A 75 0.51 2.59 9.84
C ARG A 75 0.84 2.97 11.28
N ASN A 76 0.20 4.02 11.80
CA ASN A 76 0.43 4.46 13.16
C ASN A 76 0.09 3.37 14.17
N PHE A 77 -0.99 2.64 13.92
CA PHE A 77 -1.39 1.54 14.77
C PHE A 77 -0.29 0.48 14.84
N TYR A 78 0.26 0.09 13.70
CA TYR A 78 1.31 -0.93 13.67
C TYR A 78 2.57 -0.47 14.38
N VAL A 79 2.89 0.83 14.29
CA VAL A 79 4.09 1.37 14.91
C VAL A 79 3.92 1.55 16.41
N HIS A 80 2.78 2.08 16.85
CA HIS A 80 2.58 2.50 18.25
C HIS A 80 1.82 1.50 19.10
N ALA A 81 1.06 0.61 18.48
CA ALA A 81 0.32 -0.42 19.21
C ALA A 81 0.86 -1.81 18.91
N TYR A 82 2.17 -1.90 18.91
CA TYR A 82 2.90 -3.08 18.44
C TYR A 82 2.41 -4.38 19.08
N GLY A 83 2.20 -4.40 20.39
CA GLY A 83 1.78 -5.61 21.09
C GLY A 83 0.28 -5.86 21.06
N ALA A 84 -0.50 -4.99 20.42
CA ALA A 84 -1.96 -5.07 20.45
C ALA A 84 -2.57 -5.12 19.06
N ILE A 85 -1.84 -5.70 18.09
CA ILE A 85 -2.31 -5.78 16.71
C ILE A 85 -3.54 -6.70 16.67
N ASP A 86 -4.61 -6.19 16.05
CA ASP A 86 -5.82 -6.95 15.79
C ASP A 86 -5.67 -7.67 14.46
N ILE A 87 -5.35 -8.95 14.52
CA ILE A 87 -5.04 -9.74 13.32
C ILE A 87 -6.18 -9.74 12.29
N PRO A 88 -7.45 -9.95 12.67
CA PRO A 88 -8.51 -9.87 11.67
C PRO A 88 -8.61 -8.50 10.98
N SER A 89 -8.41 -7.41 11.71
CA SER A 89 -8.44 -6.06 11.13
C SER A 89 -7.27 -5.85 10.19
N VAL A 90 -6.09 -6.33 10.55
CA VAL A 90 -4.91 -6.25 9.69
C VAL A 90 -5.17 -7.01 8.40
N TRP A 91 -5.70 -8.22 8.51
CA TRP A 91 -6.02 -9.05 7.35
C TRP A 91 -6.97 -8.34 6.40
N ASP A 92 -8.02 -7.71 6.95
CA ASP A 92 -8.98 -6.98 6.13
C ASP A 92 -8.29 -5.86 5.35
N THR A 93 -7.38 -5.14 6.00
CA THR A 93 -6.59 -4.10 5.33
C THR A 93 -5.78 -4.69 4.18
N LEU A 94 -5.13 -5.82 4.42
CA LEU A 94 -4.25 -6.43 3.41
C LEU A 94 -5.02 -6.92 2.19
N VAL A 95 -6.19 -7.51 2.38
CA VAL A 95 -6.92 -8.12 1.26
C VAL A 95 -7.89 -7.17 0.58
N ASN A 96 -8.31 -6.10 1.24
CA ASN A 96 -9.27 -5.16 0.68
C ASN A 96 -8.70 -3.77 0.43
N ASP A 97 -8.11 -3.16 1.45
CA ASP A 97 -7.66 -1.76 1.35
C ASP A 97 -6.42 -1.61 0.49
N ILE A 98 -5.46 -2.51 0.63
CA ILE A 98 -4.20 -2.42 -0.11
C ILE A 98 -4.41 -2.61 -1.62
N PRO A 99 -5.16 -3.63 -2.08
CA PRO A 99 -5.43 -3.74 -3.51
C PRO A 99 -6.18 -2.53 -4.09
N ALA A 100 -7.13 -1.98 -3.33
CA ALA A 100 -7.87 -0.80 -3.76
C ALA A 100 -6.94 0.41 -3.87
N LEU A 101 -6.03 0.57 -2.91
CA LEU A 101 -5.05 1.65 -2.94
C LEU A 101 -4.12 1.51 -4.14
N LYS A 102 -3.67 0.29 -4.43
CA LYS A 102 -2.80 0.03 -5.58
C LYS A 102 -3.45 0.49 -6.86
N THR A 103 -4.69 0.06 -7.09
CA THR A 103 -5.43 0.44 -8.30
C THR A 103 -5.60 1.95 -8.39
N ALA A 104 -5.96 2.59 -7.28
CA ALA A 104 -6.15 4.03 -7.25
C ALA A 104 -4.86 4.77 -7.58
N CYS A 105 -3.73 4.34 -7.02
CA CYS A 105 -2.45 4.98 -7.28
C CYS A 105 -2.01 4.78 -8.73
N GLU A 106 -2.27 3.60 -9.31
CA GLU A 106 -1.99 3.35 -10.71
C GLU A 106 -2.80 4.28 -11.61
N ASP A 107 -4.07 4.50 -11.27
CA ASP A 107 -4.94 5.40 -12.01
C ASP A 107 -4.43 6.84 -11.93
N ILE A 108 -4.01 7.28 -10.76
CA ILE A 108 -3.46 8.63 -10.58
C ILE A 108 -2.19 8.79 -11.44
N LEU A 109 -1.34 7.77 -11.46
CA LEU A 109 -0.10 7.83 -12.23
C LEU A 109 -0.35 8.06 -13.71
N THR A 110 -1.45 7.53 -14.25
CA THR A 110 -1.76 7.73 -15.67
C THR A 110 -2.09 9.18 -15.99
N THR A 111 -2.44 10.00 -14.99
CA THR A 111 -2.79 11.41 -15.20
C THR A 111 -1.57 12.33 -15.20
N PHE A 112 -0.42 11.88 -14.71
CA PHE A 112 0.77 12.72 -14.62
C PHE A 112 1.41 12.95 -15.99
N ASP A 113 1.81 11.87 -16.62
CA ASP A 113 2.44 11.94 -17.94
C ASP A 113 2.26 10.58 -18.60
N PRO A 114 1.12 10.37 -19.28
CA PRO A 114 0.82 9.06 -19.85
C PRO A 114 1.88 8.56 -20.81
N GLU A 115 2.46 9.47 -21.62
CA GLU A 115 3.51 9.12 -22.57
C GLU A 115 4.74 8.62 -21.84
N GLN A 116 5.20 9.40 -20.87
CA GLN A 116 6.39 9.08 -20.12
C GLN A 116 6.20 7.85 -19.23
N GLU A 117 5.00 7.67 -18.69
CA GLU A 117 4.70 6.49 -17.88
C GLU A 117 4.79 5.22 -18.70
N LYS A 118 4.25 5.25 -19.94
CA LYS A 118 4.34 4.11 -20.84
C LYS A 118 5.79 3.78 -21.15
N ALA A 119 6.58 4.80 -21.48
CA ALA A 119 8.01 4.62 -21.76
C ALA A 119 8.74 4.05 -20.57
N GLY A 120 8.44 4.58 -19.38
CA GLY A 120 9.03 4.11 -18.13
C GLY A 120 8.70 2.66 -17.86
N ASN A 121 7.46 2.27 -18.08
CA ASN A 121 7.05 0.88 -17.88
C ASN A 121 7.74 -0.04 -18.87
N SER A 122 7.85 0.38 -20.12
CA SER A 122 8.54 -0.41 -21.14
C SER A 122 10.01 -0.55 -20.81
N GLY A 123 10.65 0.56 -20.42
CA GLY A 123 12.06 0.56 -20.10
C GLY A 123 12.39 -0.16 -18.79
N GLY A 124 11.43 -0.22 -17.89
CA GLY A 124 11.62 -0.85 -16.61
C GLY A 124 11.56 -2.37 -16.65
N LYS A 125 11.23 -2.91 -17.78
CA LYS A 125 11.16 -4.37 -17.93
C LYS A 125 12.45 -4.91 -18.56
#